data_191806b29a7dabd96a523b114fbe547e
#
_entry.id   191806b29a7dabd96a523b114fbe547e
#
_cell.length_a   1.000
_cell.length_b   1.000
_cell.length_c   1.000
_cell.angle_alpha   90.00
_cell.angle_beta   90.00
_cell.angle_gamma   90.00
#
_symmetry.space_group_name_H-M   'P 1'
#
loop_
_entity.id
_entity.type
_entity.pdbx_description
1 polymer ?
#
loop_
_entity_poly.entity_id
_entity_poly.type
_entity_poly.pdbx_seq_one_letter_code
_entity_poly.pdbx_strand_id
1 'polypeptide(L)'
;MHLLEPILADAAEITALRRELHAHPELCFEEHRTAELIAQALTGWGIPVHRGLGKTGVVGIVKNGSSTRAVGLRADIDALPMTEFNRFAHASRHPGKMHACGHDGHTAMLLAAAKHFAKHRHFDGTVYLVFQPAEEGGGGAREMVKDGLFEQFPMEAIFGAHNWPGMAVGQFGVKSGPVFASSNEFKITIRGRGSHAALPHNGIDPVPVACQMVQAFQTIITRNKRPIDAGVISVTMIHAGEATNVVPDSCEVQGTVRTFTLEVLDLIERRMKEISEHTAAAFGAECTFEFHRNYPPTINHPAETEFARRVLGEIVGPENVLDFEPTMGAEDFSYFLLDKPGSYFVIGNGDGSHRGKYGLGHDAGPCMLHNPRYDFNDELIPLGATMWVRLAERWLATPR
;
A
#
# COMPACT_ATOMS: atom_id res chain seq x y z
N MET A 1 -18.37 -7.11 19.81
CA MET A 1 -17.10 -7.69 19.29
C MET A 1 -16.75 -8.95 20.07
N HIS A 2 -16.36 -10.01 19.38
CA HIS A 2 -15.95 -11.30 19.97
C HIS A 2 -14.45 -11.46 19.88
N LEU A 3 -13.70 -10.78 20.77
CA LEU A 3 -12.24 -10.84 20.84
C LEU A 3 -11.79 -12.10 21.61
N LEU A 4 -10.59 -12.60 21.25
CA LEU A 4 -9.98 -13.76 21.92
C LEU A 4 -9.31 -13.34 23.24
N GLU A 5 -9.76 -13.91 24.37
CA GLU A 5 -9.23 -13.60 25.70
C GLU A 5 -7.70 -13.74 25.82
N PRO A 6 -7.04 -14.77 25.25
CA PRO A 6 -5.59 -14.86 25.30
C PRO A 6 -4.88 -13.67 24.61
N ILE A 7 -5.47 -13.12 23.54
CA ILE A 7 -4.95 -11.96 22.82
C ILE A 7 -5.11 -10.70 23.68
N LEU A 8 -6.26 -10.54 24.35
CA LEU A 8 -6.50 -9.42 25.26
C LEU A 8 -5.49 -9.42 26.43
N ALA A 9 -5.16 -10.60 26.96
CA ALA A 9 -4.17 -10.74 28.01
C ALA A 9 -2.76 -10.30 27.59
N ASP A 10 -2.39 -10.51 26.33
CA ASP A 10 -1.08 -10.15 25.77
C ASP A 10 -1.05 -8.70 25.20
N ALA A 11 -2.17 -7.97 25.13
CA ALA A 11 -2.30 -6.70 24.44
C ALA A 11 -1.31 -5.63 24.91
N ALA A 12 -1.06 -5.52 26.22
CA ALA A 12 -0.12 -4.53 26.77
C ALA A 12 1.32 -4.75 26.31
N GLU A 13 1.77 -6.01 26.25
CA GLU A 13 3.11 -6.37 25.77
C GLU A 13 3.26 -6.05 24.27
N ILE A 14 2.28 -6.41 23.47
CA ILE A 14 2.31 -6.13 22.04
C ILE A 14 2.20 -4.62 21.74
N THR A 15 1.41 -3.89 22.52
CA THR A 15 1.38 -2.41 22.44
C THR A 15 2.76 -1.81 22.70
N ALA A 16 3.51 -2.35 23.67
CA ALA A 16 4.88 -1.89 23.93
C ALA A 16 5.80 -2.18 22.73
N LEU A 17 5.68 -3.34 22.07
CA LEU A 17 6.41 -3.67 20.85
C LEU A 17 6.05 -2.71 19.70
N ARG A 18 4.75 -2.43 19.47
CA ARG A 18 4.30 -1.46 18.47
C ARG A 18 4.93 -0.08 18.69
N ARG A 19 4.92 0.40 19.94
CA ARG A 19 5.47 1.71 20.29
C ARG A 19 6.99 1.77 20.15
N GLU A 20 7.67 0.64 20.36
CA GLU A 20 9.10 0.52 20.10
C GLU A 20 9.42 0.59 18.59
N LEU A 21 8.59 -0.05 17.75
CA LEU A 21 8.66 0.09 16.29
C LEU A 21 8.43 1.54 15.86
N HIS A 22 7.39 2.18 16.37
CA HIS A 22 7.06 3.57 16.07
C HIS A 22 8.20 4.54 16.42
N ALA A 23 8.86 4.31 17.57
CA ALA A 23 9.98 5.14 17.99
C ALA A 23 11.23 4.97 17.12
N HIS A 24 11.33 3.88 16.36
CA HIS A 24 12.49 3.55 15.52
C HIS A 24 12.10 3.20 14.08
N PRO A 25 11.47 4.14 13.34
CA PRO A 25 11.03 3.91 11.97
C PRO A 25 12.21 3.74 11.02
N GLU A 26 12.09 2.77 10.12
CA GLU A 26 13.07 2.48 9.06
C GLU A 26 12.38 2.55 7.69
N LEU A 27 13.08 3.07 6.68
CA LEU A 27 12.54 3.30 5.34
C LEU A 27 12.62 2.03 4.48
N CYS A 28 11.96 2.08 3.33
CA CYS A 28 11.95 1.02 2.31
C CYS A 28 13.31 0.34 2.14
N PHE A 29 13.36 -0.97 2.31
CA PHE A 29 14.55 -1.83 2.22
C PHE A 29 15.68 -1.53 3.23
N GLU A 30 15.44 -0.69 4.23
CA GLU A 30 16.34 -0.39 5.33
C GLU A 30 15.80 -0.93 6.67
N GLU A 31 14.74 -1.72 6.68
CA GLU A 31 13.99 -2.20 7.87
C GLU A 31 14.76 -3.31 8.63
N HIS A 32 16.06 -3.13 8.82
CA HIS A 32 16.94 -4.15 9.42
C HIS A 32 16.62 -4.40 10.90
N ARG A 33 16.43 -3.33 11.68
CA ARG A 33 16.09 -3.41 13.10
C ARG A 33 14.66 -3.96 13.28
N THR A 34 13.72 -3.50 12.48
CA THR A 34 12.34 -3.96 12.47
C THR A 34 12.27 -5.46 12.15
N ALA A 35 12.94 -5.90 11.09
CA ALA A 35 13.05 -7.31 10.71
C ALA A 35 13.70 -8.17 11.81
N GLU A 36 14.75 -7.66 12.47
CA GLU A 36 15.41 -8.35 13.59
C GLU A 36 14.47 -8.48 14.78
N LEU A 37 13.75 -7.43 15.18
CA LEU A 37 12.77 -7.46 16.26
C LEU A 37 11.67 -8.48 15.99
N ILE A 38 11.11 -8.49 14.78
CA ILE A 38 10.09 -9.46 14.35
C ILE A 38 10.65 -10.88 14.44
N ALA A 39 11.83 -11.12 13.89
CA ALA A 39 12.45 -12.45 13.90
C ALA A 39 12.76 -12.95 15.32
N GLN A 40 13.25 -12.07 16.21
CA GLN A 40 13.50 -12.40 17.61
C GLN A 40 12.21 -12.72 18.35
N ALA A 41 11.14 -11.96 18.17
CA ALA A 41 9.84 -12.21 18.78
C ALA A 41 9.29 -13.58 18.34
N LEU A 42 9.25 -13.85 17.04
CA LEU A 42 8.77 -15.14 16.50
C LEU A 42 9.60 -16.32 17.02
N THR A 43 10.94 -16.21 16.97
CA THR A 43 11.85 -17.25 17.45
C THR A 43 11.70 -17.47 18.95
N GLY A 44 11.55 -16.39 19.73
CA GLY A 44 11.31 -16.46 21.18
C GLY A 44 10.01 -17.17 21.55
N TRP A 45 9.02 -17.15 20.67
CA TRP A 45 7.76 -17.91 20.80
C TRP A 45 7.82 -19.32 20.18
N GLY A 46 8.98 -19.74 19.67
CA GLY A 46 9.16 -21.07 19.08
C GLY A 46 8.58 -21.20 17.66
N ILE A 47 8.41 -20.10 16.93
CA ILE A 47 7.96 -20.08 15.53
C ILE A 47 9.19 -20.06 14.64
N PRO A 48 9.36 -21.04 13.72
CA PRO A 48 10.40 -21.02 12.69
C PRO A 48 10.30 -19.78 11.81
N VAL A 49 11.45 -19.19 11.48
CA VAL A 49 11.57 -17.94 10.74
C VAL A 49 12.44 -18.11 9.50
N HIS A 50 11.98 -17.58 8.37
CA HIS A 50 12.78 -17.33 7.19
C HIS A 50 12.97 -15.82 7.00
N ARG A 51 14.17 -15.40 6.57
CA ARG A 51 14.54 -13.97 6.44
C ARG A 51 15.15 -13.69 5.07
N GLY A 52 15.02 -12.45 4.64
CA GLY A 52 15.75 -11.91 3.50
C GLY A 52 14.99 -11.91 2.17
N LEU A 53 13.73 -12.37 2.10
CA LEU A 53 12.88 -12.14 0.94
C LEU A 53 12.59 -10.64 0.81
N GLY A 54 12.74 -10.09 -0.40
CA GLY A 54 12.65 -8.65 -0.59
C GLY A 54 13.66 -7.87 0.28
N LYS A 55 14.86 -8.43 0.50
CA LYS A 55 15.96 -7.93 1.33
C LYS A 55 15.72 -8.04 2.84
N THR A 56 14.71 -7.39 3.38
CA THR A 56 14.45 -7.29 4.84
C THR A 56 13.19 -8.02 5.28
N GLY A 57 12.44 -8.63 4.36
CA GLY A 57 11.22 -9.37 4.69
C GLY A 57 11.46 -10.59 5.59
N VAL A 58 10.44 -10.90 6.38
CA VAL A 58 10.44 -12.01 7.34
C VAL A 58 9.20 -12.86 7.15
N VAL A 59 9.35 -14.18 7.13
CA VAL A 59 8.23 -15.12 7.08
C VAL A 59 8.27 -16.06 8.29
N GLY A 60 7.25 -15.99 9.14
CA GLY A 60 7.02 -16.93 10.22
C GLY A 60 6.19 -18.13 9.74
N ILE A 61 6.49 -19.34 10.24
CA ILE A 61 5.86 -20.58 9.81
C ILE A 61 5.19 -21.24 11.00
N VAL A 62 3.84 -21.29 10.98
CA VAL A 62 3.09 -21.99 12.03
C VAL A 62 2.37 -23.19 11.42
N LYS A 63 2.84 -24.39 11.73
CA LYS A 63 2.26 -25.63 11.25
C LYS A 63 1.60 -26.40 12.39
N ASN A 64 0.42 -26.98 12.10
CA ASN A 64 -0.27 -27.92 12.99
C ASN A 64 -0.95 -29.01 12.18
N GLY A 65 -0.98 -30.24 12.72
CA GLY A 65 -1.62 -31.38 12.07
C GLY A 65 -0.87 -31.90 10.85
N SER A 66 -1.61 -32.57 9.94
CA SER A 66 -1.06 -33.29 8.77
C SER A 66 -1.54 -32.75 7.42
N SER A 67 -2.47 -31.82 7.40
CA SER A 67 -2.99 -31.21 6.18
C SER A 67 -1.90 -30.44 5.42
N THR A 68 -1.97 -30.49 4.09
CA THR A 68 -1.13 -29.71 3.19
C THR A 68 -1.70 -28.32 2.89
N ARG A 69 -2.87 -27.99 3.43
CA ARG A 69 -3.50 -26.69 3.27
C ARG A 69 -2.66 -25.58 3.90
N ALA A 70 -2.66 -24.43 3.27
CA ALA A 70 -1.90 -23.29 3.80
C ALA A 70 -2.53 -21.94 3.42
N VAL A 71 -2.35 -20.96 4.30
CA VAL A 71 -2.81 -19.58 4.11
C VAL A 71 -1.72 -18.59 4.51
N GLY A 72 -1.62 -17.49 3.77
CA GLY A 72 -0.75 -16.35 4.07
C GLY A 72 -1.51 -15.21 4.75
N LEU A 73 -0.89 -14.62 5.76
CA LEU A 73 -1.35 -13.39 6.42
C LEU A 73 -0.23 -12.36 6.31
N ARG A 74 -0.53 -11.18 5.79
CA ARG A 74 0.48 -10.15 5.49
C ARG A 74 0.33 -8.92 6.37
N ALA A 75 1.46 -8.41 6.83
CA ALA A 75 1.64 -7.05 7.33
C ALA A 75 2.85 -6.41 6.65
N ASP A 76 2.74 -5.16 6.26
CA ASP A 76 3.84 -4.29 5.88
C ASP A 76 4.63 -3.83 7.11
N ILE A 77 5.91 -3.41 6.91
CA ILE A 77 6.80 -3.10 8.04
C ILE A 77 7.60 -1.81 7.91
N ASP A 78 7.55 -1.13 6.77
CA ASP A 78 8.33 0.06 6.47
C ASP A 78 7.68 1.37 6.96
N ALA A 79 8.46 2.45 6.96
CA ALA A 79 8.07 3.78 7.37
C ALA A 79 8.32 4.81 6.25
N LEU A 80 7.85 6.03 6.47
CA LEU A 80 7.90 7.15 5.53
C LEU A 80 9.04 8.13 5.81
N PRO A 81 9.65 8.74 4.76
CA PRO A 81 10.66 9.80 4.89
C PRO A 81 10.02 11.14 5.21
N MET A 82 9.45 11.29 6.40
CA MET A 82 8.79 12.52 6.84
C MET A 82 9.03 12.81 8.33
N THR A 83 9.00 14.08 8.72
CA THR A 83 9.21 14.49 10.11
C THR A 83 7.92 14.35 10.90
N GLU A 84 7.97 13.66 12.02
CA GLU A 84 6.88 13.57 12.98
C GLU A 84 6.76 14.81 13.84
N PHE A 85 5.52 15.28 14.07
CA PHE A 85 5.21 16.42 14.93
C PHE A 85 4.52 16.05 16.25
N ASN A 86 4.31 14.76 16.49
CA ASN A 86 3.82 14.27 17.76
C ASN A 86 4.86 14.45 18.89
N ARG A 87 4.38 14.45 20.16
CA ARG A 87 5.21 14.63 21.35
C ARG A 87 4.95 13.56 22.43
N PHE A 88 4.25 12.50 22.08
CA PHE A 88 4.04 11.37 23.01
C PHE A 88 5.36 10.59 23.22
N ALA A 89 5.42 9.77 24.27
CA ALA A 89 6.64 9.08 24.68
C ALA A 89 7.24 8.13 23.62
N HIS A 90 6.40 7.62 22.71
CA HIS A 90 6.78 6.73 21.61
C HIS A 90 6.95 7.43 20.27
N ALA A 91 6.97 8.75 20.21
CA ALA A 91 7.26 9.48 18.97
C ALA A 91 8.63 9.08 18.39
N SER A 92 8.76 9.21 17.07
CA SER A 92 9.99 8.87 16.36
C SER A 92 11.22 9.51 16.98
N ARG A 93 12.25 8.70 17.21
CA ARG A 93 13.59 9.17 17.66
C ARG A 93 14.54 9.42 16.51
N HIS A 94 14.07 9.27 15.26
CA HIS A 94 14.84 9.44 14.04
C HIS A 94 14.27 10.61 13.23
N PRO A 95 14.86 11.81 13.30
CA PRO A 95 14.40 12.98 12.54
C PRO A 95 14.27 12.65 11.05
N GLY A 96 13.15 13.03 10.44
CA GLY A 96 12.88 12.78 9.02
C GLY A 96 12.36 11.37 8.70
N LYS A 97 12.06 10.53 9.70
CA LYS A 97 11.43 9.24 9.52
C LYS A 97 10.25 9.07 10.48
N MET A 98 9.13 8.52 10.00
CA MET A 98 7.90 8.35 10.80
C MET A 98 7.05 7.18 10.28
N HIS A 99 6.47 6.39 11.17
CA HIS A 99 5.38 5.48 10.84
C HIS A 99 4.05 6.26 10.69
N ALA A 100 3.88 6.96 9.58
CA ALA A 100 2.69 7.77 9.32
C ALA A 100 1.58 7.05 8.53
N CYS A 101 1.81 5.77 8.17
CA CYS A 101 0.82 4.90 7.53
C CYS A 101 0.28 3.80 8.47
N GLY A 102 0.93 3.57 9.62
CA GLY A 102 0.46 2.61 10.62
C GLY A 102 1.00 1.19 10.45
N HIS A 103 2.07 1.01 9.67
CA HIS A 103 2.68 -0.30 9.44
C HIS A 103 3.28 -0.92 10.71
N ASP A 104 3.70 -0.10 11.67
CA ASP A 104 4.04 -0.54 13.04
C ASP A 104 2.85 -1.20 13.75
N GLY A 105 1.63 -0.69 13.54
CA GLY A 105 0.40 -1.28 14.03
C GLY A 105 0.02 -2.57 13.28
N HIS A 106 0.17 -2.60 11.96
CA HIS A 106 -0.06 -3.82 11.16
C HIS A 106 0.88 -4.94 11.60
N THR A 107 2.17 -4.62 11.74
CA THR A 107 3.19 -5.52 12.29
C THR A 107 2.76 -6.05 13.67
N ALA A 108 2.32 -5.17 14.57
CA ALA A 108 1.90 -5.54 15.92
C ALA A 108 0.65 -6.46 15.92
N MET A 109 -0.35 -6.18 15.07
CA MET A 109 -1.52 -7.05 14.92
C MET A 109 -1.13 -8.46 14.49
N LEU A 110 -0.20 -8.59 13.52
CA LEU A 110 0.26 -9.89 13.04
C LEU A 110 1.17 -10.60 14.07
N LEU A 111 2.00 -9.87 14.80
CA LEU A 111 2.80 -10.42 15.93
C LEU A 111 1.90 -10.93 17.07
N ALA A 112 0.82 -10.21 17.40
CA ALA A 112 -0.13 -10.67 18.41
C ALA A 112 -0.82 -11.97 17.99
N ALA A 113 -1.21 -12.10 16.71
CA ALA A 113 -1.72 -13.35 16.16
C ALA A 113 -0.67 -14.47 16.19
N ALA A 114 0.59 -14.16 15.84
CA ALA A 114 1.70 -15.11 15.91
C ALA A 114 1.90 -15.66 17.35
N LYS A 115 1.88 -14.79 18.35
CA LYS A 115 2.01 -15.16 19.75
C LYS A 115 0.85 -16.07 20.21
N HIS A 116 -0.37 -15.77 19.74
CA HIS A 116 -1.53 -16.64 19.97
C HIS A 116 -1.31 -18.02 19.33
N PHE A 117 -0.92 -18.09 18.06
CA PHE A 117 -0.68 -19.34 17.35
C PHE A 117 0.46 -20.17 17.96
N ALA A 118 1.43 -19.56 18.62
CA ALA A 118 2.49 -20.30 19.31
C ALA A 118 1.93 -21.25 20.39
N LYS A 119 0.84 -20.85 21.04
CA LYS A 119 0.21 -21.57 22.16
C LYS A 119 -1.10 -22.27 21.77
N HIS A 120 -1.86 -21.71 20.82
CA HIS A 120 -3.22 -22.12 20.48
C HIS A 120 -3.31 -22.36 18.96
N ARG A 121 -3.31 -23.65 18.56
CA ARG A 121 -3.31 -24.04 17.14
C ARG A 121 -4.58 -24.83 16.82
N HIS A 122 -5.72 -24.12 16.72
CA HIS A 122 -7.01 -24.74 16.43
C HIS A 122 -7.26 -24.89 14.93
N PHE A 123 -6.28 -25.45 14.20
CA PHE A 123 -6.37 -25.68 12.75
C PHE A 123 -5.53 -26.91 12.35
N ASP A 124 -5.78 -27.45 11.15
CA ASP A 124 -4.95 -28.46 10.51
C ASP A 124 -4.40 -27.91 9.19
N GLY A 125 -3.09 -27.61 9.16
CA GLY A 125 -2.43 -26.99 8.00
C GLY A 125 -1.27 -26.08 8.40
N THR A 126 -1.00 -25.09 7.54
CA THR A 126 0.09 -24.13 7.73
C THR A 126 -0.40 -22.68 7.60
N VAL A 127 -0.02 -21.84 8.55
CA VAL A 127 -0.18 -20.38 8.47
C VAL A 127 1.19 -19.76 8.22
N TYR A 128 1.33 -19.01 7.13
CA TYR A 128 2.50 -18.21 6.81
C TYR A 128 2.25 -16.76 7.24
N LEU A 129 3.10 -16.26 8.14
CA LEU A 129 3.07 -14.90 8.66
C LEU A 129 4.06 -14.08 7.86
N VAL A 130 3.58 -13.31 6.89
CA VAL A 130 4.40 -12.58 5.92
C VAL A 130 4.55 -11.13 6.39
N PHE A 131 5.74 -10.78 6.87
CA PHE A 131 6.12 -9.40 7.20
C PHE A 131 6.88 -8.82 6.02
N GLN A 132 6.20 -7.97 5.28
CA GLN A 132 6.63 -7.46 3.98
C GLN A 132 7.29 -6.09 4.10
N PRO A 133 8.51 -5.89 3.56
CA PRO A 133 9.18 -4.59 3.52
C PRO A 133 8.67 -3.70 2.39
N ALA A 134 9.06 -2.43 2.44
CA ALA A 134 9.10 -1.50 1.32
C ALA A 134 7.77 -1.35 0.54
N GLU A 135 6.65 -1.25 1.26
CA GLU A 135 5.34 -0.95 0.65
C GLU A 135 5.33 0.48 0.09
N GLU A 136 5.90 1.45 0.79
CA GLU A 136 5.89 2.89 0.50
C GLU A 136 6.81 3.27 -0.68
N GLY A 137 6.44 2.80 -1.89
CA GLY A 137 7.12 3.10 -3.15
C GLY A 137 8.25 2.14 -3.55
N GLY A 138 8.67 1.22 -2.68
CA GLY A 138 9.74 0.27 -2.97
C GLY A 138 9.28 -0.97 -3.77
N GLY A 139 8.02 -1.35 -3.65
CA GLY A 139 7.49 -2.57 -4.27
C GLY A 139 8.04 -3.84 -3.62
N GLY A 140 8.11 -3.87 -2.30
CA GLY A 140 8.63 -5.00 -1.53
C GLY A 140 7.88 -6.30 -1.78
N ALA A 141 6.55 -6.24 -2.00
CA ALA A 141 5.77 -7.40 -2.40
C ALA A 141 6.28 -8.01 -3.72
N ARG A 142 6.54 -7.17 -4.72
CA ARG A 142 7.14 -7.60 -6.00
C ARG A 142 8.49 -8.27 -5.79
N GLU A 143 9.34 -7.68 -4.97
CA GLU A 143 10.67 -8.25 -4.72
C GLU A 143 10.57 -9.57 -3.94
N MET A 144 9.66 -9.70 -2.96
CA MET A 144 9.42 -10.98 -2.27
C MET A 144 8.92 -12.07 -3.22
N VAL A 145 8.04 -11.73 -4.17
CA VAL A 145 7.57 -12.68 -5.21
C VAL A 145 8.74 -13.11 -6.10
N LYS A 146 9.56 -12.17 -6.57
CA LYS A 146 10.77 -12.47 -7.37
C LYS A 146 11.77 -13.36 -6.64
N ASP A 147 11.89 -13.21 -5.33
CA ASP A 147 12.76 -14.03 -4.48
C ASP A 147 12.16 -15.41 -4.16
N GLY A 148 10.99 -15.72 -4.73
CA GLY A 148 10.37 -17.04 -4.64
C GLY A 148 9.49 -17.23 -3.40
N LEU A 149 8.75 -16.21 -2.96
CA LEU A 149 7.86 -16.30 -1.80
C LEU A 149 6.87 -17.47 -1.95
N PHE A 150 6.21 -17.59 -3.09
CA PHE A 150 5.14 -18.57 -3.27
C PHE A 150 5.64 -19.97 -3.63
N GLU A 151 6.88 -20.10 -4.10
CA GLU A 151 7.56 -21.36 -4.31
C GLU A 151 8.07 -21.96 -2.99
N GLN A 152 8.62 -21.11 -2.12
CA GLN A 152 9.15 -21.52 -0.82
C GLN A 152 8.04 -21.70 0.23
N PHE A 153 6.95 -20.93 0.13
CA PHE A 153 5.82 -20.93 1.06
C PHE A 153 4.51 -21.11 0.27
N PRO A 154 4.21 -22.33 -0.15
CA PRO A 154 3.07 -22.62 -1.04
C PRO A 154 1.74 -22.45 -0.31
N MET A 155 1.22 -21.24 -0.28
CA MET A 155 -0.09 -20.89 0.27
C MET A 155 -1.18 -20.92 -0.81
N GLU A 156 -2.41 -21.27 -0.41
CA GLU A 156 -3.60 -21.32 -1.27
C GLU A 156 -4.20 -19.94 -1.51
N ALA A 157 -4.13 -19.09 -0.48
CA ALA A 157 -4.60 -17.71 -0.51
C ALA A 157 -3.76 -16.85 0.42
N ILE A 158 -3.80 -15.53 0.18
CA ILE A 158 -3.14 -14.53 1.03
C ILE A 158 -4.12 -13.40 1.38
N PHE A 159 -4.09 -12.96 2.66
CA PHE A 159 -4.91 -11.86 3.16
C PHE A 159 -4.05 -10.73 3.70
N GLY A 160 -4.45 -9.49 3.40
CA GLY A 160 -3.86 -8.27 3.90
C GLY A 160 -4.91 -7.31 4.45
N ALA A 161 -4.52 -6.43 5.35
CA ALA A 161 -5.40 -5.41 5.89
C ALA A 161 -4.66 -4.11 6.17
N HIS A 162 -5.36 -2.98 5.99
CA HIS A 162 -4.83 -1.65 6.31
C HIS A 162 -5.70 -0.94 7.33
N ASN A 163 -5.11 -0.24 8.26
CA ASN A 163 -5.83 0.65 9.16
C ASN A 163 -6.44 1.84 8.39
N TRP A 164 -7.64 2.29 8.79
CA TRP A 164 -8.32 3.37 8.06
C TRP A 164 -8.85 4.45 9.01
N PRO A 165 -8.15 5.60 9.12
CA PRO A 165 -8.62 6.73 9.91
C PRO A 165 -9.98 7.27 9.42
N GLY A 166 -10.86 7.64 10.36
CA GLY A 166 -12.21 8.09 10.08
C GLY A 166 -13.28 6.99 10.09
N MET A 167 -12.88 5.73 9.90
CA MET A 167 -13.76 4.57 10.13
C MET A 167 -13.70 4.19 11.60
N ALA A 168 -14.84 3.88 12.21
CA ALA A 168 -14.90 3.57 13.64
C ALA A 168 -14.16 2.26 14.00
N VAL A 169 -13.59 2.21 15.20
CA VAL A 169 -13.05 0.97 15.75
C VAL A 169 -14.16 -0.08 15.85
N GLY A 170 -13.87 -1.30 15.39
CA GLY A 170 -14.88 -2.36 15.31
C GLY A 170 -15.62 -2.42 13.97
N GLN A 171 -15.26 -1.56 13.01
CA GLN A 171 -15.75 -1.65 11.65
C GLN A 171 -14.65 -2.14 10.70
N PHE A 172 -15.06 -2.87 9.67
CA PHE A 172 -14.23 -3.27 8.54
C PHE A 172 -14.85 -2.77 7.23
N GLY A 173 -13.99 -2.38 6.30
CA GLY A 173 -14.41 -2.06 4.93
C GLY A 173 -13.93 -3.15 3.98
N VAL A 174 -14.84 -3.82 3.27
CA VAL A 174 -14.55 -4.96 2.40
C VAL A 174 -15.21 -4.76 1.05
N LYS A 175 -14.50 -5.05 -0.05
CA LYS A 175 -15.05 -4.96 -1.40
C LYS A 175 -14.41 -6.00 -2.30
N SER A 176 -15.22 -6.68 -3.10
CA SER A 176 -14.77 -7.54 -4.20
C SER A 176 -14.39 -6.71 -5.42
N GLY A 177 -13.37 -7.15 -6.17
CA GLY A 177 -12.85 -6.41 -7.31
C GLY A 177 -11.88 -5.28 -6.89
N PRO A 178 -11.75 -4.23 -7.70
CA PRO A 178 -10.79 -3.15 -7.43
C PRO A 178 -11.06 -2.39 -6.13
N VAL A 179 -10.01 -2.22 -5.30
CA VAL A 179 -10.07 -1.48 -4.03
C VAL A 179 -9.05 -0.35 -3.95
N PHE A 180 -7.83 -0.55 -4.49
CA PHE A 180 -6.81 0.49 -4.62
C PHE A 180 -6.37 0.60 -6.07
N ALA A 181 -6.06 1.83 -6.51
CA ALA A 181 -5.67 2.09 -7.90
C ALA A 181 -4.21 1.65 -8.17
N SER A 182 -3.89 1.49 -9.45
CA SER A 182 -2.51 1.37 -9.90
C SER A 182 -1.71 2.64 -9.62
N SER A 183 -0.41 2.52 -9.42
CA SER A 183 0.52 3.65 -9.35
C SER A 183 1.45 3.64 -10.55
N ASN A 184 1.42 4.71 -11.33
CA ASN A 184 2.26 4.85 -12.51
C ASN A 184 2.74 6.29 -12.65
N GLU A 185 3.91 6.46 -13.24
CA GLU A 185 4.54 7.74 -13.51
C GLU A 185 4.90 7.85 -14.98
N PHE A 186 4.90 9.06 -15.51
CA PHE A 186 5.38 9.32 -16.84
C PHE A 186 6.29 10.53 -16.88
N LYS A 187 7.25 10.47 -17.82
CA LYS A 187 8.12 11.59 -18.18
C LYS A 187 8.16 11.73 -19.70
N ILE A 188 7.95 12.95 -20.17
CA ILE A 188 7.98 13.28 -21.59
C ILE A 188 8.99 14.40 -21.77
N THR A 189 10.00 14.16 -22.57
CA THR A 189 11.00 15.17 -22.95
C THR A 189 10.74 15.60 -24.39
N ILE A 190 10.30 16.84 -24.58
CA ILE A 190 10.06 17.45 -25.88
C ILE A 190 11.33 18.21 -26.28
N ARG A 191 11.87 17.87 -27.45
CA ARG A 191 13.07 18.51 -28.02
C ARG A 191 12.67 19.40 -29.17
N GLY A 192 12.87 20.69 -29.02
CA GLY A 192 12.68 21.70 -30.06
C GLY A 192 14.01 22.21 -30.59
N ARG A 193 14.06 23.51 -30.87
CA ARG A 193 15.27 24.22 -31.24
C ARG A 193 15.18 25.65 -30.68
N GLY A 194 16.10 26.00 -29.80
CA GLY A 194 16.17 27.32 -29.17
C GLY A 194 16.39 28.45 -30.17
N SER A 195 15.89 29.62 -29.82
CA SER A 195 16.04 30.82 -30.63
C SER A 195 15.85 32.10 -29.81
N HIS A 196 16.17 33.25 -30.41
CA HIS A 196 15.79 34.54 -29.84
C HIS A 196 14.26 34.65 -29.82
N ALA A 197 13.65 34.99 -28.69
CA ALA A 197 12.20 35.01 -28.52
C ALA A 197 11.49 36.01 -29.47
N ALA A 198 12.19 37.07 -29.93
CA ALA A 198 11.69 38.01 -30.95
C ALA A 198 11.84 37.50 -32.39
N LEU A 199 12.53 36.36 -32.61
CA LEU A 199 12.77 35.74 -33.92
C LEU A 199 12.36 34.26 -33.90
N PRO A 200 11.10 33.90 -33.49
CA PRO A 200 10.67 32.53 -33.24
C PRO A 200 10.70 31.64 -34.48
N HIS A 201 10.68 32.22 -35.69
CA HIS A 201 10.78 31.49 -36.95
C HIS A 201 12.13 30.80 -37.17
N ASN A 202 13.16 31.14 -36.37
CA ASN A 202 14.46 30.49 -36.42
C ASN A 202 14.55 29.26 -35.49
N GLY A 203 13.51 29.03 -34.68
CA GLY A 203 13.45 27.95 -33.70
C GLY A 203 12.31 26.98 -33.90
N ILE A 204 12.18 26.05 -32.98
CA ILE A 204 11.00 25.17 -32.78
C ILE A 204 10.72 25.25 -31.26
N ASP A 205 9.66 25.96 -30.90
CA ASP A 205 9.34 26.22 -29.52
C ASP A 205 8.65 25.01 -28.86
N PRO A 206 9.27 24.32 -27.88
CA PRO A 206 8.68 23.15 -27.21
C PRO A 206 7.56 23.52 -26.22
N VAL A 207 7.45 24.77 -25.79
CA VAL A 207 6.45 25.21 -24.78
C VAL A 207 5.02 25.11 -25.33
N PRO A 208 4.68 25.70 -26.51
CA PRO A 208 3.36 25.48 -27.13
C PRO A 208 3.04 24.01 -27.39
N VAL A 209 4.05 23.20 -27.77
CA VAL A 209 3.87 21.75 -27.98
C VAL A 209 3.45 21.07 -26.68
N ALA A 210 4.12 21.35 -25.56
CA ALA A 210 3.76 20.83 -24.25
C ALA A 210 2.33 21.23 -23.84
N CYS A 211 1.94 22.49 -24.05
CA CYS A 211 0.59 22.97 -23.75
C CYS A 211 -0.48 22.19 -24.52
N GLN A 212 -0.29 21.98 -25.84
CA GLN A 212 -1.21 21.21 -26.67
C GLN A 212 -1.28 19.74 -26.24
N MET A 213 -0.15 19.15 -25.92
CA MET A 213 -0.05 17.77 -25.47
C MET A 213 -0.82 17.54 -24.16
N VAL A 214 -0.65 18.42 -23.15
CA VAL A 214 -1.36 18.36 -21.86
C VAL A 214 -2.87 18.46 -22.05
N GLN A 215 -3.34 19.35 -22.95
CA GLN A 215 -4.76 19.46 -23.26
C GLN A 215 -5.28 18.21 -23.98
N ALA A 216 -4.53 17.67 -24.94
CA ALA A 216 -4.90 16.47 -25.68
C ALA A 216 -5.02 15.24 -24.77
N PHE A 217 -4.20 15.10 -23.72
CA PHE A 217 -4.31 14.00 -22.76
C PHE A 217 -5.67 13.95 -22.07
N GLN A 218 -6.35 15.09 -21.86
CA GLN A 218 -7.67 15.11 -21.26
C GLN A 218 -8.71 14.37 -22.12
N THR A 219 -8.45 14.27 -23.43
CA THR A 219 -9.33 13.53 -24.36
C THR A 219 -9.25 12.02 -24.17
N ILE A 220 -8.16 11.50 -23.61
CA ILE A 220 -8.03 10.08 -23.30
C ILE A 220 -9.09 9.70 -22.28
N ILE A 221 -9.18 10.46 -21.18
CA ILE A 221 -10.16 10.24 -20.12
C ILE A 221 -11.59 10.46 -20.59
N THR A 222 -11.82 11.46 -21.42
CA THR A 222 -13.18 11.89 -21.79
C THR A 222 -13.70 11.28 -23.09
N ARG A 223 -12.84 10.72 -23.98
CA ARG A 223 -13.23 10.27 -25.33
C ARG A 223 -12.69 8.88 -25.72
N ASN A 224 -11.66 8.34 -25.05
CA ASN A 224 -11.10 7.03 -25.40
C ASN A 224 -11.48 5.94 -24.41
N LYS A 225 -11.51 6.26 -23.12
CA LYS A 225 -11.91 5.37 -22.04
C LYS A 225 -13.45 5.23 -22.00
N ARG A 226 -13.97 4.06 -21.58
CA ARG A 226 -15.42 3.93 -21.33
C ARG A 226 -15.84 4.91 -20.23
N PRO A 227 -16.99 5.57 -20.32
CA PRO A 227 -17.43 6.55 -19.31
C PRO A 227 -17.52 6.02 -17.88
N ILE A 228 -17.86 4.73 -17.73
CA ILE A 228 -18.03 4.06 -16.44
C ILE A 228 -16.72 3.59 -15.80
N ASP A 229 -15.62 3.51 -16.56
CA ASP A 229 -14.33 3.13 -16.02
C ASP A 229 -13.70 4.32 -15.30
N ALA A 230 -13.00 4.07 -14.18
CA ALA A 230 -12.24 5.12 -13.51
C ALA A 230 -10.80 5.20 -14.06
N GLY A 231 -10.27 6.41 -14.11
CA GLY A 231 -8.89 6.66 -14.50
C GLY A 231 -8.53 8.14 -14.32
N VAL A 232 -7.30 8.40 -13.90
CA VAL A 232 -6.76 9.74 -13.66
C VAL A 232 -5.46 9.89 -14.42
N ILE A 233 -5.29 11.01 -15.14
CA ILE A 233 -4.02 11.49 -15.67
C ILE A 233 -3.79 12.86 -15.05
N SER A 234 -2.75 13.01 -14.24
CA SER A 234 -2.36 14.27 -13.64
C SER A 234 -0.98 14.67 -14.13
N VAL A 235 -0.90 15.75 -14.90
CA VAL A 235 0.37 16.42 -15.18
C VAL A 235 0.68 17.31 -13.99
N THR A 236 1.79 17.02 -13.31
CA THR A 236 2.16 17.69 -12.05
C THR A 236 3.39 18.58 -12.18
N MET A 237 4.21 18.37 -13.21
CA MET A 237 5.41 19.16 -13.47
C MET A 237 5.54 19.49 -14.95
N ILE A 238 5.88 20.76 -15.24
CA ILE A 238 6.28 21.24 -16.56
C ILE A 238 7.49 22.15 -16.34
N HIS A 239 8.61 21.81 -16.96
CA HIS A 239 9.86 22.56 -16.84
C HIS A 239 10.39 22.98 -18.19
N ALA A 240 10.51 24.27 -18.42
CA ALA A 240 11.05 24.84 -19.66
C ALA A 240 11.55 26.28 -19.45
N GLY A 241 12.65 26.63 -20.10
CA GLY A 241 13.17 27.98 -20.19
C GLY A 241 13.83 28.52 -18.92
N GLU A 242 14.78 29.46 -19.13
CA GLU A 242 15.55 30.10 -18.05
C GLU A 242 15.54 31.63 -18.18
N ALA A 243 15.19 32.17 -19.35
CA ALA A 243 15.19 33.61 -19.63
C ALA A 243 14.01 34.00 -20.52
N THR A 244 13.46 35.20 -20.25
CA THR A 244 12.25 35.71 -20.94
C THR A 244 12.46 36.05 -22.41
N ASN A 245 13.68 36.20 -22.87
CA ASN A 245 14.03 36.54 -24.25
C ASN A 245 14.62 35.35 -25.05
N VAL A 246 14.56 34.14 -24.49
CA VAL A 246 15.10 32.92 -25.10
C VAL A 246 13.99 31.86 -25.23
N VAL A 247 13.79 31.34 -26.44
CA VAL A 247 13.02 30.10 -26.66
C VAL A 247 13.89 28.92 -26.25
N PRO A 248 13.45 28.05 -25.33
CA PRO A 248 14.27 26.92 -24.86
C PRO A 248 14.45 25.83 -25.92
N ASP A 249 15.50 25.03 -25.80
CA ASP A 249 15.74 23.85 -26.66
C ASP A 249 14.84 22.65 -26.27
N SER A 250 14.34 22.61 -25.03
CA SER A 250 13.55 21.47 -24.54
C SER A 250 12.52 21.88 -23.52
N CYS A 251 11.51 21.01 -23.35
CA CYS A 251 10.51 21.09 -22.29
C CYS A 251 10.29 19.68 -21.71
N GLU A 252 10.28 19.54 -20.40
CA GLU A 252 9.91 18.33 -19.69
C GLU A 252 8.49 18.44 -19.17
N VAL A 253 7.69 17.36 -19.36
CA VAL A 253 6.35 17.18 -18.80
C VAL A 253 6.34 15.88 -18.00
N GLN A 254 5.95 15.94 -16.72
CA GLN A 254 5.91 14.76 -15.86
C GLN A 254 4.58 14.71 -15.09
N GLY A 255 4.22 13.50 -14.64
CA GLY A 255 3.01 13.32 -13.87
C GLY A 255 2.72 11.88 -13.52
N THR A 256 1.49 11.63 -13.12
CA THR A 256 1.05 10.32 -12.64
C THR A 256 -0.22 9.85 -13.32
N VAL A 257 -0.37 8.52 -13.43
CA VAL A 257 -1.58 7.84 -13.91
C VAL A 257 -2.08 6.87 -12.84
N ARG A 258 -3.40 6.86 -12.62
CA ARG A 258 -4.09 5.97 -11.69
C ARG A 258 -5.24 5.28 -12.41
N THR A 259 -5.38 3.96 -12.27
CA THR A 259 -6.48 3.18 -12.85
C THR A 259 -6.86 2.04 -11.93
N PHE A 260 -8.07 1.49 -12.09
CA PHE A 260 -8.52 0.30 -11.35
C PHE A 260 -8.42 -1.00 -12.16
N THR A 261 -8.03 -0.92 -13.43
CA THR A 261 -7.84 -2.11 -14.28
C THR A 261 -6.62 -1.94 -15.18
N LEU A 262 -6.02 -3.06 -15.56
CA LEU A 262 -4.87 -3.07 -16.47
C LEU A 262 -5.26 -2.67 -17.89
N GLU A 263 -6.49 -3.01 -18.33
CA GLU A 263 -6.99 -2.65 -19.66
C GLU A 263 -7.10 -1.13 -19.84
N VAL A 264 -7.56 -0.42 -18.80
CA VAL A 264 -7.60 1.05 -18.80
C VAL A 264 -6.21 1.64 -18.75
N LEU A 265 -5.29 1.03 -17.98
CA LEU A 265 -3.89 1.45 -17.93
C LEU A 265 -3.21 1.31 -19.30
N ASP A 266 -3.36 0.15 -19.95
CA ASP A 266 -2.81 -0.12 -21.29
C ASP A 266 -3.34 0.88 -22.34
N LEU A 267 -4.63 1.19 -22.26
CA LEU A 267 -5.25 2.20 -23.12
C LEU A 267 -4.61 3.59 -22.89
N ILE A 268 -4.49 4.02 -21.62
CA ILE A 268 -3.97 5.35 -21.29
C ILE A 268 -2.51 5.47 -21.74
N GLU A 269 -1.64 4.51 -21.39
CA GLU A 269 -0.22 4.52 -21.74
C GLU A 269 -0.04 4.59 -23.27
N ARG A 270 -0.71 3.71 -24.01
CA ARG A 270 -0.65 3.71 -25.47
C ARG A 270 -1.10 5.03 -26.07
N ARG A 271 -2.25 5.57 -25.61
CA ARG A 271 -2.78 6.84 -26.15
C ARG A 271 -1.91 8.04 -25.77
N MET A 272 -1.35 8.07 -24.57
CA MET A 272 -0.40 9.11 -24.17
C MET A 272 0.83 9.10 -25.07
N LYS A 273 1.39 7.93 -25.36
CA LYS A 273 2.52 7.78 -26.27
C LYS A 273 2.17 8.30 -27.68
N GLU A 274 1.08 7.81 -28.26
CA GLU A 274 0.63 8.22 -29.61
C GLU A 274 0.40 9.75 -29.69
N ILE A 275 -0.28 10.34 -28.71
CA ILE A 275 -0.52 11.78 -28.65
C ILE A 275 0.80 12.54 -28.54
N SER A 276 1.72 12.10 -27.70
CA SER A 276 3.02 12.75 -27.51
C SER A 276 3.82 12.78 -28.81
N GLU A 277 3.98 11.64 -29.46
CA GLU A 277 4.76 11.51 -30.69
C GLU A 277 4.15 12.33 -31.84
N HIS A 278 2.83 12.23 -32.05
CA HIS A 278 2.17 12.92 -33.14
C HIS A 278 2.01 14.44 -32.91
N THR A 279 1.81 14.87 -31.68
CA THR A 279 1.78 16.30 -31.35
C THR A 279 3.16 16.91 -31.56
N ALA A 280 4.23 16.30 -31.07
CA ALA A 280 5.58 16.79 -31.30
C ALA A 280 5.90 16.89 -32.81
N ALA A 281 5.63 15.83 -33.55
CA ALA A 281 5.85 15.79 -35.01
C ALA A 281 5.07 16.86 -35.76
N ALA A 282 3.81 17.16 -35.40
CA ALA A 282 2.98 18.20 -36.01
C ALA A 282 3.60 19.60 -35.88
N PHE A 283 4.41 19.84 -34.87
CA PHE A 283 5.13 21.11 -34.64
C PHE A 283 6.59 21.05 -35.10
N GLY A 284 7.05 19.95 -35.69
CA GLY A 284 8.44 19.77 -36.13
C GLY A 284 9.40 19.51 -34.97
N ALA A 285 8.89 19.19 -33.78
CA ALA A 285 9.66 18.80 -32.60
C ALA A 285 9.79 17.27 -32.52
N GLU A 286 10.73 16.81 -31.69
CA GLU A 286 10.85 15.40 -31.31
C GLU A 286 10.43 15.20 -29.85
N CYS A 287 9.98 14.01 -29.48
CA CYS A 287 9.76 13.70 -28.07
C CYS A 287 10.24 12.29 -27.70
N THR A 288 10.63 12.14 -26.43
CA THR A 288 10.85 10.86 -25.77
C THR A 288 9.74 10.67 -24.74
N PHE A 289 9.08 9.52 -24.79
CA PHE A 289 8.03 9.13 -23.84
C PHE A 289 8.52 7.98 -22.98
N GLU A 290 8.55 8.20 -21.68
CA GLU A 290 8.88 7.21 -20.64
C GLU A 290 7.66 6.99 -19.76
N PHE A 291 7.35 5.72 -19.46
CA PHE A 291 6.23 5.35 -18.61
C PHE A 291 6.67 4.25 -17.65
N HIS A 292 6.51 4.48 -16.36
CA HIS A 292 6.91 3.57 -15.29
C HIS A 292 5.67 3.04 -14.57
N ARG A 293 5.43 1.73 -14.67
CA ARG A 293 4.37 1.04 -13.94
C ARG A 293 4.94 0.61 -12.59
N ASN A 294 4.58 1.37 -11.53
CA ASN A 294 5.09 1.11 -10.18
C ASN A 294 4.29 0.00 -9.50
N TYR A 295 2.96 0.16 -9.36
CA TYR A 295 2.08 -0.84 -8.76
C TYR A 295 0.89 -1.14 -9.66
N PRO A 296 0.51 -2.41 -9.85
CA PRO A 296 -0.77 -2.76 -10.47
C PRO A 296 -1.94 -2.37 -9.55
N PRO A 297 -3.18 -2.31 -10.07
CA PRO A 297 -4.33 -2.09 -9.20
C PRO A 297 -4.52 -3.28 -8.25
N THR A 298 -4.92 -3.01 -7.00
CA THR A 298 -5.27 -4.04 -6.03
C THR A 298 -6.68 -4.53 -6.32
N ILE A 299 -6.80 -5.74 -6.86
CA ILE A 299 -8.06 -6.35 -7.30
C ILE A 299 -8.34 -7.58 -6.45
N ASN A 300 -9.27 -7.46 -5.53
CA ASN A 300 -9.67 -8.55 -4.64
C ASN A 300 -10.42 -9.67 -5.39
N HIS A 301 -10.07 -10.90 -5.07
CA HIS A 301 -10.76 -12.07 -5.61
C HIS A 301 -12.12 -12.28 -4.92
N PRO A 302 -13.20 -12.52 -5.68
CA PRO A 302 -14.56 -12.54 -5.13
C PRO A 302 -14.79 -13.59 -4.04
N ALA A 303 -14.28 -14.80 -4.21
CA ALA A 303 -14.48 -15.90 -3.27
C ALA A 303 -13.77 -15.65 -1.93
N GLU A 304 -12.53 -15.19 -1.97
CA GLU A 304 -11.71 -14.85 -0.81
C GLU A 304 -12.26 -13.63 -0.08
N THR A 305 -12.81 -12.67 -0.83
CA THR A 305 -13.44 -11.47 -0.26
C THR A 305 -14.73 -11.82 0.47
N GLU A 306 -15.58 -12.66 -0.10
CA GLU A 306 -16.81 -13.10 0.57
C GLU A 306 -16.51 -13.98 1.79
N PHE A 307 -15.47 -14.81 1.69
CA PHE A 307 -14.96 -15.55 2.84
C PHE A 307 -14.51 -14.61 3.96
N ALA A 308 -13.68 -13.60 3.64
CA ALA A 308 -13.22 -12.61 4.62
C ALA A 308 -14.40 -11.86 5.23
N ARG A 309 -15.34 -11.35 4.42
CA ARG A 309 -16.55 -10.64 4.89
C ARG A 309 -17.31 -11.46 5.92
N ARG A 310 -17.54 -12.73 5.67
CA ARG A 310 -18.25 -13.63 6.60
C ARG A 310 -17.48 -13.78 7.91
N VAL A 311 -16.17 -14.05 7.85
CA VAL A 311 -15.34 -14.25 9.06
C VAL A 311 -15.27 -12.97 9.90
N LEU A 312 -15.11 -11.81 9.26
CA LEU A 312 -15.12 -10.52 9.93
C LEU A 312 -16.47 -10.24 10.61
N GLY A 313 -17.57 -10.60 9.95
CA GLY A 313 -18.91 -10.51 10.53
C GLY A 313 -19.11 -11.41 11.77
N GLU A 314 -18.43 -12.55 11.87
CA GLU A 314 -18.44 -13.38 13.10
C GLU A 314 -17.79 -12.65 14.29
N ILE A 315 -16.87 -11.71 14.05
CA ILE A 315 -16.11 -10.98 15.09
C ILE A 315 -16.86 -9.73 15.55
N VAL A 316 -17.33 -8.93 14.60
CA VAL A 316 -17.87 -7.59 14.90
C VAL A 316 -19.37 -7.45 14.68
N GLY A 317 -20.05 -8.46 14.14
CA GLY A 317 -21.41 -8.38 13.60
C GLY A 317 -21.41 -8.00 12.12
N PRO A 318 -22.26 -8.62 11.28
CA PRO A 318 -22.29 -8.38 9.84
C PRO A 318 -22.59 -6.92 9.47
N GLU A 319 -23.32 -6.19 10.31
CA GLU A 319 -23.66 -4.78 10.17
C GLU A 319 -22.44 -3.85 10.27
N ASN A 320 -21.34 -4.34 10.85
CA ASN A 320 -20.07 -3.61 11.00
C ASN A 320 -19.03 -3.98 9.91
N VAL A 321 -19.42 -4.82 8.95
CA VAL A 321 -18.62 -5.11 7.76
C VAL A 321 -19.19 -4.37 6.57
N LEU A 322 -18.69 -3.17 6.35
CA LEU A 322 -19.21 -2.20 5.40
C LEU A 322 -18.67 -2.46 3.99
N ASP A 323 -19.39 -2.01 2.97
CA ASP A 323 -18.83 -1.92 1.63
C ASP A 323 -17.80 -0.79 1.57
N PHE A 324 -16.58 -1.13 1.14
CA PHE A 324 -15.50 -0.16 1.01
C PHE A 324 -15.57 0.58 -0.32
N GLU A 325 -15.54 1.90 -0.28
CA GLU A 325 -15.43 2.70 -1.49
C GLU A 325 -13.98 2.66 -1.99
N PRO A 326 -13.73 2.28 -3.26
CA PRO A 326 -12.37 2.23 -3.80
C PRO A 326 -11.67 3.58 -3.75
N THR A 327 -10.37 3.57 -3.47
CA THR A 327 -9.55 4.77 -3.38
C THR A 327 -8.51 4.84 -4.51
N MET A 328 -8.12 6.07 -4.90
CA MET A 328 -7.02 6.28 -5.86
C MET A 328 -5.62 6.16 -5.20
N GLY A 329 -5.54 5.84 -3.91
CA GLY A 329 -4.32 5.34 -3.28
C GLY A 329 -3.85 4.05 -3.96
N ALA A 330 -2.58 3.73 -3.81
CA ALA A 330 -1.99 2.50 -4.34
C ALA A 330 -1.49 1.64 -3.18
N GLU A 331 -1.39 0.33 -3.43
CA GLU A 331 -0.96 -0.67 -2.45
C GLU A 331 -0.25 -1.82 -3.18
N ASP A 332 0.97 -2.15 -2.79
CA ASP A 332 1.79 -3.14 -3.47
C ASP A 332 1.42 -4.60 -3.15
N PHE A 333 0.53 -4.84 -2.17
CA PHE A 333 -0.14 -6.13 -1.98
C PHE A 333 -0.77 -6.65 -3.29
N SER A 334 -1.08 -5.75 -4.20
CA SER A 334 -1.53 -6.03 -5.56
C SER A 334 -0.65 -7.04 -6.28
N TYR A 335 0.68 -7.04 -6.05
CA TYR A 335 1.58 -8.03 -6.66
C TYR A 335 1.33 -9.45 -6.17
N PHE A 336 0.97 -9.63 -4.90
CA PHE A 336 0.60 -10.95 -4.40
C PHE A 336 -0.69 -11.45 -5.05
N LEU A 337 -1.65 -10.55 -5.29
CA LEU A 337 -2.94 -10.89 -5.91
C LEU A 337 -2.84 -11.23 -7.41
N LEU A 338 -1.73 -10.92 -8.08
CA LEU A 338 -1.48 -11.37 -9.45
C LEU A 338 -1.18 -12.89 -9.50
N ASP A 339 -0.56 -13.43 -8.44
CA ASP A 339 -0.08 -14.82 -8.41
C ASP A 339 -0.92 -15.72 -7.51
N LYS A 340 -1.59 -15.15 -6.49
CA LYS A 340 -2.39 -15.91 -5.51
C LYS A 340 -3.77 -15.29 -5.31
N PRO A 341 -4.82 -16.12 -5.19
CA PRO A 341 -6.11 -15.65 -4.70
C PRO A 341 -5.96 -14.98 -3.33
N GLY A 342 -6.75 -13.94 -3.09
CA GLY A 342 -6.69 -13.24 -1.81
C GLY A 342 -7.64 -12.05 -1.73
N SER A 343 -7.61 -11.41 -0.59
CA SER A 343 -8.38 -10.19 -0.34
C SER A 343 -7.62 -9.22 0.54
N TYR A 344 -7.68 -7.96 0.17
CA TYR A 344 -7.19 -6.82 0.95
C TYR A 344 -8.38 -5.99 1.40
N PHE A 345 -8.44 -5.64 2.67
CA PHE A 345 -9.55 -4.91 3.27
C PHE A 345 -9.05 -3.89 4.28
N VAL A 346 -9.95 -3.06 4.82
CA VAL A 346 -9.55 -2.03 5.78
C VAL A 346 -10.19 -2.28 7.15
N ILE A 347 -9.48 -1.86 8.21
CA ILE A 347 -9.91 -1.90 9.61
C ILE A 347 -9.96 -0.48 10.16
N GLY A 348 -11.07 -0.08 10.77
CA GLY A 348 -11.28 1.28 11.24
C GLY A 348 -10.34 1.70 12.37
N ASN A 349 -9.55 2.76 12.15
CA ASN A 349 -8.60 3.34 13.13
C ASN A 349 -9.23 4.33 14.10
N GLY A 350 -10.55 4.56 13.98
CA GLY A 350 -11.29 5.50 14.82
C GLY A 350 -11.32 6.94 14.30
N ASP A 351 -11.95 7.80 15.05
CA ASP A 351 -12.15 9.23 14.79
C ASP A 351 -10.97 10.12 15.24
N GLY A 352 -9.88 9.52 15.71
CA GLY A 352 -8.71 10.22 16.23
C GLY A 352 -8.78 10.57 17.72
N SER A 353 -9.87 10.27 18.43
CA SER A 353 -10.03 10.55 19.86
C SER A 353 -8.98 9.87 20.75
N HIS A 354 -8.43 8.74 20.32
CA HIS A 354 -7.33 8.04 21.01
C HIS A 354 -6.08 8.92 21.17
N ARG A 355 -5.81 9.86 20.25
CA ARG A 355 -4.69 10.80 20.32
C ARG A 355 -4.82 11.79 21.47
N GLY A 356 -6.06 12.17 21.83
CA GLY A 356 -6.34 13.05 22.95
C GLY A 356 -5.92 12.48 24.32
N LYS A 357 -5.77 11.15 24.43
CA LYS A 357 -5.29 10.48 25.64
C LYS A 357 -3.87 10.92 26.05
N TYR A 358 -3.10 11.49 25.13
CA TYR A 358 -1.72 11.95 25.37
C TYR A 358 -1.60 13.46 25.66
N GLY A 359 -2.70 14.18 25.80
CA GLY A 359 -2.72 15.58 26.21
C GLY A 359 -2.10 16.57 25.20
N LEU A 360 -2.06 16.24 23.94
CA LEU A 360 -1.24 16.94 22.94
C LEU A 360 -1.99 17.99 22.11
N GLY A 361 -3.16 18.47 22.53
CA GLY A 361 -3.83 19.63 21.88
C GLY A 361 -3.93 19.51 20.34
N HIS A 362 -4.25 18.33 19.84
CA HIS A 362 -4.41 18.10 18.40
C HIS A 362 -5.78 18.64 17.94
N ASP A 363 -5.82 19.05 16.67
CA ASP A 363 -7.09 19.40 16.01
C ASP A 363 -8.09 18.25 16.14
N ALA A 364 -9.37 18.60 16.21
CA ALA A 364 -10.43 17.62 16.27
C ALA A 364 -10.49 16.78 14.99
N GLY A 365 -10.83 15.51 15.13
CA GLY A 365 -11.02 14.58 14.02
C GLY A 365 -9.85 13.62 13.76
N PRO A 366 -10.05 12.67 12.83
CA PRO A 366 -9.04 11.70 12.47
C PRO A 366 -7.88 12.38 11.76
N CYS A 367 -6.63 12.08 12.18
CA CYS A 367 -5.47 12.37 11.35
C CYS A 367 -5.42 11.32 10.26
N MET A 368 -5.45 11.75 9.01
CA MET A 368 -5.35 10.85 7.86
C MET A 368 -3.94 10.27 7.77
N LEU A 369 -3.81 9.18 7.02
CA LEU A 369 -2.52 8.57 6.68
C LEU A 369 -1.59 9.62 6.06
N HIS A 370 -0.28 9.47 6.25
CA HIS A 370 0.78 10.40 5.79
C HIS A 370 0.70 11.81 6.42
N ASN A 371 -0.05 11.98 7.48
CA ASN A 371 -0.05 13.23 8.24
C ASN A 371 1.05 13.19 9.32
N PRO A 372 1.86 14.26 9.51
CA PRO A 372 2.93 14.29 10.51
C PRO A 372 2.46 14.20 11.96
N ARG A 373 1.15 14.19 12.20
CA ARG A 373 0.51 13.96 13.51
C ARG A 373 -0.31 12.68 13.56
N TYR A 374 -0.19 11.82 12.56
CA TYR A 374 -0.85 10.50 12.57
C TYR A 374 -0.38 9.68 13.78
N ASP A 375 -1.26 8.84 14.32
CA ASP A 375 -0.96 7.78 15.28
C ASP A 375 -1.89 6.59 15.05
N PHE A 376 -1.34 5.40 15.11
CA PHE A 376 -2.11 4.18 15.06
C PHE A 376 -2.86 3.98 16.39
N ASN A 377 -4.12 3.58 16.32
CA ASN A 377 -4.90 3.30 17.53
C ASN A 377 -4.59 1.92 18.10
N ASP A 378 -3.88 1.87 19.22
CA ASP A 378 -3.48 0.62 19.88
C ASP A 378 -4.66 -0.31 20.23
N GLU A 379 -5.90 0.22 20.32
CA GLU A 379 -7.12 -0.58 20.52
C GLU A 379 -7.40 -1.55 19.35
N LEU A 380 -6.79 -1.32 18.18
CA LEU A 380 -6.89 -2.23 17.03
C LEU A 380 -6.05 -3.50 17.19
N ILE A 381 -5.01 -3.49 18.00
CA ILE A 381 -4.10 -4.64 18.12
C ILE A 381 -4.86 -5.93 18.48
N PRO A 382 -5.69 -6.00 19.52
CA PRO A 382 -6.42 -7.23 19.83
C PRO A 382 -7.50 -7.55 18.78
N LEU A 383 -8.13 -6.55 18.16
CA LEU A 383 -9.11 -6.77 17.09
C LEU A 383 -8.46 -7.35 15.84
N GLY A 384 -7.39 -6.74 15.36
CA GLY A 384 -6.65 -7.20 14.19
C GLY A 384 -5.99 -8.56 14.40
N ALA A 385 -5.46 -8.81 15.59
CA ALA A 385 -4.94 -10.14 15.92
C ALA A 385 -6.02 -11.22 15.93
N THR A 386 -7.21 -10.93 16.53
CA THR A 386 -8.36 -11.83 16.50
C THR A 386 -8.81 -12.08 15.06
N MET A 387 -8.84 -11.06 14.22
CA MET A 387 -9.14 -11.14 12.80
C MET A 387 -8.19 -12.13 12.09
N TRP A 388 -6.89 -11.97 12.26
CA TRP A 388 -5.89 -12.86 11.65
C TRP A 388 -6.04 -14.31 12.09
N VAL A 389 -6.26 -14.52 13.39
CA VAL A 389 -6.47 -15.87 13.95
C VAL A 389 -7.72 -16.50 13.34
N ARG A 390 -8.84 -15.79 13.33
CA ARG A 390 -10.11 -16.33 12.81
C ARG A 390 -10.06 -16.59 11.31
N LEU A 391 -9.44 -15.71 10.52
CA LEU A 391 -9.25 -15.94 9.08
C LEU A 391 -8.47 -17.24 8.84
N ALA A 392 -7.35 -17.45 9.53
CA ALA A 392 -6.56 -18.66 9.37
C ALA A 392 -7.30 -19.92 9.81
N GLU A 393 -7.91 -19.90 11.02
CA GLU A 393 -8.67 -21.04 11.54
C GLU A 393 -9.84 -21.43 10.61
N ARG A 394 -10.62 -20.45 10.13
CA ARG A 394 -11.76 -20.70 9.25
C ARG A 394 -11.34 -21.14 7.85
N TRP A 395 -10.26 -20.57 7.31
CA TRP A 395 -9.73 -20.98 6.01
C TRP A 395 -9.29 -22.44 6.03
N LEU A 396 -8.51 -22.82 7.04
CA LEU A 396 -7.96 -24.16 7.14
C LEU A 396 -9.00 -25.23 7.56
N ALA A 397 -10.10 -24.82 8.21
CA ALA A 397 -11.21 -25.71 8.55
C ALA A 397 -12.21 -25.93 7.42
N THR A 398 -12.24 -25.08 6.38
CA THR A 398 -13.21 -25.20 5.28
C THR A 398 -12.86 -26.38 4.40
N PRO A 399 -13.76 -27.38 4.19
CA PRO A 399 -13.53 -28.44 3.22
C PRO A 399 -13.37 -27.84 1.80
N ARG A 400 -12.53 -28.49 0.97
CA ARG A 400 -12.47 -28.17 -0.47
C ARG A 400 -13.67 -28.67 -1.19
#